data_921b43b70af89b02fb8a83586ee53ee4
#
_entry.id   921b43b70af89b02fb8a83586ee53ee4
#
_cell.length_a   1.000
_cell.length_b   1.000
_cell.length_c   1.000
_cell.angle_alpha   90.00
_cell.angle_beta   90.00
_cell.angle_gamma   90.00
#
_symmetry.space_group_name_H-M   'P 1'
#
loop_
_entity.id
_entity.type
_entity.pdbx_description
1 polymer ?
#
loop_
_entity_poly.entity_id
_entity_poly.type
_entity_poly.pdbx_seq_one_letter_code
_entity_poly.pdbx_strand_id
1 'polypeptide(L)'
;MLDTMTITKAVGGVCGALLIFLLGNWVAESLYSVGGGHGEEHAAAYVIETDTGGDSAEQEEPQDFETLMASADAGAGERVFGKCRACHKIDGSNATGPHLDGVVGREIDAVDGFNYSGALEQVGDVWSPENLFHFLENPRESAPGTAMSFAGLKSAEDRVNLIAYLDSLDG
;
A
#
# COMPACT_ATOMS: atom_id res chain seq x y z
N MET A 1 -25.70 4.30 -53.68
CA MET A 1 -26.59 5.15 -52.86
C MET A 1 -27.06 4.30 -51.71
N LEU A 2 -26.80 4.69 -50.49
CA LEU A 2 -27.30 3.98 -49.27
C LEU A 2 -28.81 4.25 -49.19
N ASP A 3 -29.60 3.16 -49.23
CA ASP A 3 -31.03 3.21 -49.13
C ASP A 3 -31.45 3.70 -47.71
N THR A 4 -32.42 4.61 -47.66
CA THR A 4 -32.90 5.22 -46.40
C THR A 4 -33.33 4.12 -45.38
N MET A 5 -33.91 3.03 -45.86
CA MET A 5 -34.29 1.86 -45.08
C MET A 5 -33.06 1.19 -44.44
N THR A 6 -31.96 1.08 -45.14
CA THR A 6 -30.72 0.46 -44.66
C THR A 6 -30.08 1.33 -43.57
N ILE A 7 -30.06 2.65 -43.77
CA ILE A 7 -29.55 3.62 -42.78
C ILE A 7 -30.38 3.56 -41.51
N THR A 8 -31.71 3.58 -41.61
CA THR A 8 -32.61 3.54 -40.45
C THR A 8 -32.43 2.24 -39.67
N LYS A 9 -32.30 1.08 -40.34
CA LYS A 9 -32.03 -0.20 -39.68
C LYS A 9 -30.64 -0.23 -38.99
N ALA A 10 -29.62 0.33 -39.62
CA ALA A 10 -28.28 0.38 -39.04
C ALA A 10 -28.25 1.30 -37.80
N VAL A 11 -28.84 2.49 -37.90
CA VAL A 11 -28.94 3.43 -36.77
C VAL A 11 -29.75 2.81 -35.63
N GLY A 12 -30.90 2.19 -35.93
CA GLY A 12 -31.74 1.53 -34.92
C GLY A 12 -30.99 0.37 -34.22
N GLY A 13 -30.21 -0.41 -34.98
CA GLY A 13 -29.39 -1.48 -34.42
C GLY A 13 -28.29 -0.96 -33.48
N VAL A 14 -27.56 0.09 -33.89
CA VAL A 14 -26.53 0.71 -33.07
C VAL A 14 -27.13 1.34 -31.80
N CYS A 15 -28.24 2.07 -31.92
CA CYS A 15 -28.93 2.64 -30.76
C CYS A 15 -29.42 1.55 -29.79
N GLY A 16 -29.98 0.45 -30.33
CA GLY A 16 -30.42 -0.67 -29.50
C GLY A 16 -29.26 -1.36 -28.76
N ALA A 17 -28.15 -1.57 -29.43
CA ALA A 17 -26.96 -2.14 -28.81
C ALA A 17 -26.39 -1.23 -27.70
N LEU A 18 -26.33 0.07 -27.95
CA LEU A 18 -25.89 1.04 -26.93
C LEU A 18 -26.82 1.09 -25.73
N LEU A 19 -28.14 1.03 -25.94
CA LEU A 19 -29.11 0.99 -24.84
C LEU A 19 -28.93 -0.27 -23.98
N ILE A 20 -28.75 -1.45 -24.59
CA ILE A 20 -28.51 -2.70 -23.86
C ILE A 20 -27.22 -2.60 -23.06
N PHE A 21 -26.16 -2.05 -23.65
CA PHE A 21 -24.87 -1.85 -22.98
C PHE A 21 -24.99 -0.89 -21.78
N LEU A 22 -25.65 0.26 -21.97
CA LEU A 22 -25.82 1.25 -20.90
C LEU A 22 -26.72 0.72 -19.77
N LEU A 23 -27.80 -0.02 -20.10
CA LEU A 23 -28.65 -0.65 -19.09
C LEU A 23 -27.88 -1.74 -18.34
N GLY A 24 -27.10 -2.55 -19.04
CA GLY A 24 -26.24 -3.57 -18.43
C GLY A 24 -25.21 -2.96 -17.48
N ASN A 25 -24.57 -1.87 -17.90
CA ASN A 25 -23.64 -1.14 -17.06
C ASN A 25 -24.32 -0.54 -15.83
N TRP A 26 -25.47 0.09 -16.01
CA TRP A 26 -26.27 0.66 -14.89
C TRP A 26 -26.70 -0.41 -13.88
N VAL A 27 -27.16 -1.58 -14.35
CA VAL A 27 -27.51 -2.71 -13.49
C VAL A 27 -26.28 -3.26 -12.78
N ALA A 28 -25.15 -3.41 -13.49
CA ALA A 28 -23.89 -3.85 -12.91
C ALA A 28 -23.41 -2.87 -11.82
N GLU A 29 -23.46 -1.57 -12.08
CA GLU A 29 -23.12 -0.54 -11.11
C GLU A 29 -24.03 -0.55 -9.88
N SER A 30 -25.34 -0.81 -10.07
CA SER A 30 -26.29 -0.97 -8.98
C SER A 30 -26.05 -2.22 -8.13
N LEU A 31 -25.57 -3.33 -8.72
CA LEU A 31 -25.32 -4.59 -8.02
C LEU A 31 -23.90 -4.68 -7.44
N TYR A 32 -22.94 -4.00 -8.07
CA TYR A 32 -21.52 -4.09 -7.72
C TYR A 32 -20.93 -2.75 -7.27
N SER A 33 -21.74 -1.71 -7.04
CA SER A 33 -21.22 -0.46 -6.48
C SER A 33 -20.78 -0.67 -5.04
N VAL A 34 -19.52 -0.99 -4.88
CA VAL A 34 -18.81 -0.93 -3.62
C VAL A 34 -18.29 0.50 -3.48
N GLY A 35 -19.10 1.37 -2.88
CA GLY A 35 -18.77 2.68 -2.36
C GLY A 35 -17.92 3.59 -3.23
N GLY A 36 -18.54 4.57 -3.88
CA GLY A 36 -17.83 5.70 -4.46
C GLY A 36 -18.69 6.54 -5.40
N GLY A 37 -19.34 7.60 -4.90
CA GLY A 37 -19.77 8.70 -5.75
C GLY A 37 -21.25 9.13 -5.62
N HIS A 38 -21.44 10.28 -5.01
CA HIS A 38 -22.54 11.23 -5.07
C HIS A 38 -23.93 10.77 -4.64
N GLY A 39 -24.30 11.16 -3.41
CA GLY A 39 -25.65 11.57 -3.03
C GLY A 39 -26.51 10.49 -2.39
N GLU A 40 -26.79 10.71 -1.12
CA GLU A 40 -27.87 10.19 -0.27
C GLU A 40 -27.62 8.91 0.52
N GLU A 41 -27.73 9.09 1.82
CA GLU A 41 -27.62 8.14 2.92
C GLU A 41 -28.29 6.79 2.65
N HIS A 42 -27.50 5.74 2.52
CA HIS A 42 -27.92 4.41 2.91
C HIS A 42 -26.92 3.82 3.89
N ALA A 43 -27.37 3.69 5.14
CA ALA A 43 -26.62 3.03 6.20
C ALA A 43 -26.23 1.61 5.78
N ALA A 44 -24.99 1.41 5.45
CA ALA A 44 -24.41 0.08 5.32
C ALA A 44 -24.28 -0.52 6.72
N ALA A 45 -24.94 -1.64 6.96
CA ALA A 45 -25.02 -2.30 8.28
C ALA A 45 -23.70 -2.95 8.75
N TYR A 46 -22.62 -2.81 7.99
CA TYR A 46 -21.28 -3.28 8.37
C TYR A 46 -20.23 -2.47 7.63
N VAL A 47 -19.59 -1.55 8.35
CA VAL A 47 -18.40 -0.86 7.88
C VAL A 47 -17.22 -1.80 8.11
N ILE A 48 -16.80 -2.52 7.08
CA ILE A 48 -15.43 -3.03 7.03
C ILE A 48 -14.60 -1.80 6.67
N GLU A 49 -13.85 -1.28 7.60
CA GLU A 49 -12.80 -0.31 7.31
C GLU A 49 -11.75 -1.01 6.45
N THR A 50 -12.01 -1.12 5.16
CA THR A 50 -10.95 -1.33 4.19
C THR A 50 -10.34 0.04 4.00
N ASP A 51 -9.18 0.24 4.60
CA ASP A 51 -8.30 1.37 4.36
C ASP A 51 -7.89 1.39 2.87
N THR A 52 -8.83 1.89 2.04
CA THR A 52 -8.51 2.29 0.68
C THR A 52 -7.93 3.69 0.80
N GLY A 53 -6.59 3.74 0.72
CA GLY A 53 -5.82 4.98 0.66
C GLY A 53 -6.46 6.01 -0.28
N GLY A 54 -7.38 6.76 0.25
CA GLY A 54 -7.86 8.00 -0.30
C GLY A 54 -6.90 9.07 0.18
N ASP A 55 -6.26 9.72 -0.78
CA ASP A 55 -5.46 10.91 -0.70
C ASP A 55 -6.22 12.01 0.08
N SER A 56 -6.19 11.92 1.39
CA SER A 56 -6.39 13.03 2.30
C SER A 56 -5.00 13.41 2.75
N ALA A 57 -4.40 14.34 2.01
CA ALA A 57 -3.33 15.15 2.52
C ALA A 57 -3.90 16.01 3.67
N GLU A 58 -4.21 15.38 4.78
CA GLU A 58 -4.20 16.03 6.07
C GLU A 58 -2.72 16.33 6.31
N GLN A 59 -2.36 17.59 6.25
CA GLN A 59 -1.07 18.06 6.71
C GLN A 59 -1.03 17.71 8.21
N GLU A 60 -0.55 16.48 8.51
CA GLU A 60 -0.10 16.14 9.84
C GLU A 60 1.00 17.16 10.15
N GLU A 61 0.74 18.01 11.17
CA GLU A 61 1.80 18.80 11.79
C GLU A 61 2.96 17.84 12.06
N PRO A 62 4.23 18.23 11.87
CA PRO A 62 5.36 17.34 12.06
C PRO A 62 5.34 16.81 13.50
N GLN A 63 4.69 15.67 13.69
CA GLN A 63 4.70 14.96 14.96
C GLN A 63 6.12 14.44 15.15
N ASP A 64 6.71 14.79 16.27
CA ASP A 64 8.03 14.33 16.65
C ASP A 64 8.07 12.79 16.66
N PHE A 65 9.06 12.21 15.96
CA PHE A 65 9.24 10.76 15.85
C PHE A 65 9.18 10.05 17.21
N GLU A 66 9.77 10.64 18.25
CA GLU A 66 9.76 10.07 19.61
C GLU A 66 8.33 9.96 20.18
N THR A 67 7.50 10.96 19.92
CA THR A 67 6.09 10.96 20.35
C THR A 67 5.28 9.89 19.65
N LEU A 68 5.50 9.72 18.34
CA LEU A 68 4.86 8.66 17.54
C LEU A 68 5.30 7.28 18.01
N MET A 69 6.59 7.05 18.21
CA MET A 69 7.13 5.78 18.69
C MET A 69 6.60 5.42 20.08
N ALA A 70 6.41 6.39 20.96
CA ALA A 70 5.85 6.15 22.30
C ALA A 70 4.39 5.66 22.27
N SER A 71 3.65 5.92 21.19
CA SER A 71 2.27 5.50 20.99
C SER A 71 2.12 4.30 20.04
N ALA A 72 3.24 3.75 19.55
CA ALA A 72 3.24 2.68 18.54
C ALA A 72 2.58 1.39 19.06
N ASP A 73 1.78 0.75 18.19
CA ASP A 73 1.08 -0.51 18.45
C ASP A 73 1.65 -1.62 17.56
N ALA A 74 2.38 -2.56 18.16
CA ALA A 74 2.92 -3.71 17.46
C ALA A 74 1.83 -4.60 16.83
N GLY A 75 0.63 -4.69 17.44
CA GLY A 75 -0.48 -5.45 16.86
C GLY A 75 -1.05 -4.81 15.58
N ALA A 76 -1.06 -3.46 15.52
CA ALA A 76 -1.33 -2.74 14.28
C ALA A 76 -0.20 -2.96 13.27
N GLY A 77 1.05 -2.93 13.73
CA GLY A 77 2.24 -3.18 12.92
C GLY A 77 2.25 -4.55 12.24
N GLU A 78 1.76 -5.60 12.90
CA GLU A 78 1.60 -6.93 12.28
C GLU A 78 0.70 -6.87 11.03
N ARG A 79 -0.38 -6.09 11.08
CA ARG A 79 -1.27 -5.90 9.91
C ARG A 79 -0.55 -5.16 8.78
N VAL A 80 0.22 -4.12 9.12
CA VAL A 80 1.04 -3.37 8.15
C VAL A 80 2.09 -4.27 7.51
N PHE A 81 2.73 -5.17 8.29
CA PHE A 81 3.69 -6.17 7.79
C PHE A 81 3.12 -7.05 6.69
N GLY A 82 1.79 -7.20 6.61
CA GLY A 82 1.12 -7.85 5.48
C GLY A 82 1.57 -7.35 4.10
N LYS A 83 1.96 -6.07 3.99
CA LYS A 83 2.48 -5.44 2.76
C LYS A 83 3.92 -5.88 2.44
N CYS A 84 4.65 -6.42 3.42
CA CYS A 84 6.08 -6.79 3.33
C CYS A 84 6.28 -8.29 3.10
N ARG A 85 5.36 -9.14 3.60
CA ARG A 85 5.49 -10.60 3.62
C ARG A 85 5.61 -11.28 2.25
N ALA A 86 5.23 -10.59 1.17
CA ALA A 86 5.39 -11.11 -0.19
C ALA A 86 6.86 -11.26 -0.59
N CYS A 87 7.74 -10.41 -0.03
CA CYS A 87 9.15 -10.36 -0.36
C CYS A 87 10.06 -10.68 0.83
N HIS A 88 9.60 -10.45 2.07
CA HIS A 88 10.37 -10.63 3.29
C HIS A 88 9.77 -11.67 4.21
N LYS A 89 10.63 -12.38 4.93
CA LYS A 89 10.25 -13.34 5.97
C LYS A 89 10.76 -12.89 7.33
N ILE A 90 10.25 -13.53 8.38
CA ILE A 90 10.58 -13.29 9.78
C ILE A 90 10.90 -14.62 10.50
N ASP A 91 11.44 -15.57 9.75
CA ASP A 91 11.79 -16.93 10.24
C ASP A 91 13.28 -17.27 10.02
N GLY A 92 14.13 -16.24 9.87
CA GLY A 92 15.55 -16.40 9.59
C GLY A 92 15.87 -16.77 8.15
N SER A 93 14.89 -16.93 7.28
CA SER A 93 15.13 -17.31 5.88
C SER A 93 14.97 -16.13 4.93
N ASN A 94 15.92 -15.99 3.99
CA ASN A 94 15.82 -15.01 2.92
C ASN A 94 14.79 -15.44 1.86
N ALA A 95 14.15 -14.44 1.22
CA ALA A 95 13.24 -14.65 0.07
C ALA A 95 13.67 -13.72 -1.08
N THR A 96 12.74 -13.01 -1.71
CA THR A 96 13.09 -11.95 -2.68
C THR A 96 13.86 -10.82 -2.02
N GLY A 97 13.53 -10.51 -0.77
CA GLY A 97 14.26 -9.62 0.12
C GLY A 97 14.93 -10.39 1.27
N PRO A 98 15.80 -9.73 2.06
CA PRO A 98 16.39 -10.32 3.25
C PRO A 98 15.32 -10.56 4.33
N HIS A 99 15.60 -11.47 5.28
CA HIS A 99 14.72 -11.67 6.43
C HIS A 99 14.71 -10.44 7.35
N LEU A 100 13.59 -10.18 8.01
CA LEU A 100 13.37 -8.99 8.83
C LEU A 100 13.28 -9.25 10.35
N ASP A 101 13.32 -10.52 10.78
CA ASP A 101 13.53 -10.83 12.19
C ASP A 101 14.90 -10.29 12.63
N GLY A 102 14.96 -9.60 13.77
CA GLY A 102 16.19 -8.94 14.24
C GLY A 102 16.67 -7.79 13.38
N VAL A 103 15.79 -7.12 12.62
CA VAL A 103 16.22 -6.02 11.74
C VAL A 103 16.47 -4.74 12.50
N VAL A 104 15.73 -4.46 13.59
CA VAL A 104 15.91 -3.25 14.38
C VAL A 104 17.26 -3.31 15.11
N GLY A 105 18.09 -2.31 14.91
CA GLY A 105 19.44 -2.25 15.47
C GLY A 105 20.51 -3.07 14.70
N ARG A 106 20.12 -3.87 13.69
CA ARG A 106 21.06 -4.61 12.86
C ARG A 106 21.84 -3.69 11.91
N GLU A 107 23.11 -4.02 11.63
CA GLU A 107 23.89 -3.34 10.61
C GLU A 107 23.21 -3.44 9.23
N ILE A 108 23.28 -2.37 8.46
CA ILE A 108 22.74 -2.33 7.09
C ILE A 108 23.56 -3.25 6.20
N ASP A 109 22.92 -3.93 5.27
CA ASP A 109 23.52 -4.91 4.33
C ASP A 109 24.20 -6.12 5.01
N ALA A 110 23.89 -6.42 6.29
CA ALA A 110 24.58 -7.43 7.10
C ALA A 110 23.93 -8.82 7.09
N VAL A 111 22.82 -9.05 6.37
CA VAL A 111 22.19 -10.38 6.34
C VAL A 111 23.02 -11.36 5.52
N ASP A 112 23.47 -12.42 6.17
CA ASP A 112 24.28 -13.45 5.53
C ASP A 112 23.57 -14.12 4.34
N GLY A 113 24.30 -14.31 3.26
CA GLY A 113 23.80 -14.99 2.06
C GLY A 113 22.77 -14.19 1.23
N PHE A 114 22.50 -12.94 1.58
CA PHE A 114 21.68 -12.06 0.76
C PHE A 114 22.58 -11.15 -0.10
N ASN A 115 22.24 -11.01 -1.39
CA ASN A 115 23.03 -10.21 -2.33
C ASN A 115 22.45 -8.80 -2.45
N TYR A 116 22.99 -7.87 -1.70
CA TYR A 116 22.59 -6.47 -1.70
C TYR A 116 23.13 -5.69 -2.90
N SER A 117 22.47 -4.59 -3.25
CA SER A 117 22.93 -3.66 -4.28
C SER A 117 23.97 -2.66 -3.78
N GLY A 118 24.20 -2.57 -2.47
CA GLY A 118 25.02 -1.54 -1.82
C GLY A 118 24.33 -0.18 -1.72
N ALA A 119 23.11 -0.03 -2.23
CA ALA A 119 22.41 1.25 -2.20
C ALA A 119 21.93 1.63 -0.79
N LEU A 120 21.73 0.65 0.09
CA LEU A 120 21.20 0.89 1.44
C LEU A 120 22.21 1.56 2.38
N GLU A 121 23.52 1.47 2.08
CA GLU A 121 24.59 2.19 2.82
C GLU A 121 24.35 3.72 2.88
N GLN A 122 23.53 4.26 1.95
CA GLN A 122 23.17 5.68 1.94
C GLN A 122 22.20 6.05 3.07
N VAL A 123 21.52 5.07 3.69
CA VAL A 123 20.56 5.29 4.77
C VAL A 123 21.28 5.49 6.11
N GLY A 124 22.40 4.80 6.31
CA GLY A 124 23.20 4.86 7.54
C GLY A 124 23.97 3.56 7.76
N ASP A 125 24.51 3.39 8.96
CA ASP A 125 25.29 2.20 9.32
C ASP A 125 24.41 1.08 9.89
N VAL A 126 23.32 1.44 10.60
CA VAL A 126 22.44 0.50 11.27
C VAL A 126 20.98 0.83 11.00
N TRP A 127 20.12 -0.17 11.04
CA TRP A 127 18.67 -0.03 11.00
C TRP A 127 18.13 0.45 12.35
N SER A 128 18.51 1.67 12.76
CA SER A 128 17.86 2.30 13.90
C SER A 128 16.36 2.51 13.61
N PRO A 129 15.49 2.60 14.64
CA PRO A 129 14.08 2.94 14.45
C PRO A 129 13.87 4.20 13.61
N GLU A 130 14.70 5.22 13.78
CA GLU A 130 14.63 6.47 13.02
C GLU A 130 15.04 6.26 11.55
N ASN A 131 16.14 5.54 11.28
CA ASN A 131 16.55 5.21 9.92
C ASN A 131 15.47 4.40 9.19
N LEU A 132 14.86 3.42 9.87
CA LEU A 132 13.73 2.66 9.35
C LEU A 132 12.52 3.55 9.07
N PHE A 133 12.20 4.48 9.96
CA PHE A 133 11.09 5.40 9.79
C PHE A 133 11.21 6.23 8.52
N HIS A 134 12.37 6.81 8.27
CA HIS A 134 12.63 7.60 7.07
C HIS A 134 12.74 6.73 5.80
N PHE A 135 13.40 5.58 5.89
CA PHE A 135 13.52 4.66 4.76
C PHE A 135 12.16 4.13 4.32
N LEU A 136 11.29 3.76 5.26
CA LEU A 136 9.97 3.20 4.96
C LEU A 136 9.00 4.22 4.34
N GLU A 137 9.24 5.50 4.49
CA GLU A 137 8.43 6.54 3.83
C GLU A 137 8.57 6.51 2.32
N ASN A 138 9.79 6.41 1.82
CA ASN A 138 10.11 6.30 0.41
C ASN A 138 11.47 5.61 0.19
N PRO A 139 11.51 4.28 0.09
CA PRO A 139 12.76 3.54 -0.04
C PRO A 139 13.63 3.95 -1.23
N ARG A 140 13.01 4.34 -2.35
CA ARG A 140 13.74 4.74 -3.56
C ARG A 140 14.38 6.12 -3.46
N GLU A 141 13.80 6.99 -2.66
CA GLU A 141 14.34 8.31 -2.38
C GLU A 141 15.45 8.24 -1.33
N SER A 142 15.23 7.44 -0.27
CA SER A 142 16.20 7.24 0.81
C SER A 142 17.45 6.46 0.35
N ALA A 143 17.27 5.54 -0.60
CA ALA A 143 18.34 4.69 -1.12
C ALA A 143 18.26 4.59 -2.65
N PRO A 144 18.68 5.62 -3.40
CA PRO A 144 18.70 5.58 -4.86
C PRO A 144 19.52 4.40 -5.39
N GLY A 145 18.91 3.58 -6.24
CA GLY A 145 19.52 2.34 -6.75
C GLY A 145 19.19 1.08 -5.95
N THR A 146 18.35 1.18 -4.93
CA THR A 146 17.85 0.00 -4.22
C THR A 146 17.07 -0.95 -5.14
N ALA A 147 17.29 -2.25 -4.98
CA ALA A 147 16.51 -3.28 -5.67
C ALA A 147 15.08 -3.41 -5.12
N MET A 148 14.78 -2.83 -3.95
CA MET A 148 13.46 -2.84 -3.34
C MET A 148 12.47 -1.99 -4.15
N SER A 149 11.40 -2.61 -4.64
CA SER A 149 10.39 -1.96 -5.49
C SER A 149 9.16 -1.45 -4.73
N PHE A 150 9.26 -1.35 -3.41
CA PHE A 150 8.18 -0.86 -2.55
C PHE A 150 7.96 0.65 -2.69
N ALA A 151 6.70 1.08 -2.72
CA ALA A 151 6.32 2.49 -2.89
C ALA A 151 6.46 3.33 -1.60
N GLY A 152 6.65 2.66 -0.46
CA GLY A 152 6.72 3.29 0.86
C GLY A 152 5.38 3.31 1.60
N LEU A 153 5.45 3.70 2.87
CA LEU A 153 4.33 3.92 3.78
C LEU A 153 4.19 5.42 4.03
N LYS A 154 3.12 6.03 3.52
CA LYS A 154 2.91 7.48 3.68
C LYS A 154 2.47 7.86 5.09
N SER A 155 1.67 6.99 5.76
CA SER A 155 1.27 7.21 7.14
C SER A 155 2.44 7.05 8.09
N ALA A 156 2.70 8.08 8.90
CA ALA A 156 3.72 8.06 9.94
C ALA A 156 3.37 7.04 11.03
N GLU A 157 2.08 6.91 11.36
CA GLU A 157 1.58 5.93 12.31
C GLU A 157 1.82 4.49 11.83
N ASP A 158 1.54 4.18 10.56
CA ASP A 158 1.85 2.86 9.99
C ASP A 158 3.34 2.52 10.10
N ARG A 159 4.23 3.51 9.89
CA ARG A 159 5.67 3.31 9.99
C ARG A 159 6.11 2.95 11.40
N VAL A 160 5.69 3.72 12.41
CA VAL A 160 6.07 3.44 13.81
C VAL A 160 5.46 2.14 14.32
N ASN A 161 4.21 1.84 13.95
CA ASN A 161 3.56 0.58 14.29
C ASN A 161 4.33 -0.62 13.70
N LEU A 162 4.73 -0.54 12.43
CA LEU A 162 5.54 -1.57 11.78
C LEU A 162 6.90 -1.73 12.46
N ILE A 163 7.58 -0.63 12.81
CA ILE A 163 8.87 -0.67 13.52
C ILE A 163 8.71 -1.35 14.88
N ALA A 164 7.67 -1.00 15.65
CA ALA A 164 7.39 -1.64 16.93
C ALA A 164 7.10 -3.14 16.79
N TYR A 165 6.41 -3.55 15.73
CA TYR A 165 6.21 -4.97 15.45
C TYR A 165 7.52 -5.68 15.13
N LEU A 166 8.36 -5.12 14.24
CA LEU A 166 9.65 -5.71 13.88
C LEU A 166 10.60 -5.80 15.08
N ASP A 167 10.62 -4.79 15.94
CA ASP A 167 11.38 -4.78 17.20
C ASP A 167 10.92 -5.89 18.15
N SER A 168 9.63 -6.17 18.19
CA SER A 168 9.07 -7.27 19.02
C SER A 168 9.45 -8.67 18.54
N LEU A 169 10.03 -8.80 17.34
CA LEU A 169 10.49 -10.08 16.79
C LEU A 169 11.94 -10.41 17.20
N ASP A 170 12.58 -9.48 17.89
CA ASP A 170 13.92 -9.67 18.46
C ASP A 170 13.78 -10.41 19.79
N GLY A 171 13.67 -11.73 19.73
CA GLY A 171 13.50 -12.58 20.90
C GLY A 171 14.68 -13.49 21.14
#